data_7d2dc511fb67730260ab003ba7a81667
#
_entry.id   7d2dc511fb67730260ab003ba7a81667
#
_cell.length_a   1.000
_cell.length_b   1.000
_cell.length_c   1.000
_cell.angle_alpha   90.00
_cell.angle_beta   90.00
_cell.angle_gamma   90.00
#
_symmetry.space_group_name_H-M   'P 1'
#
loop_
_entity.id
_entity.type
_entity.pdbx_description
1 polymer ?
#
loop_
_entity_poly.entity_id
_entity_poly.type
_entity_poly.pdbx_seq_one_letter_code
_entity_poly.pdbx_strand_id
1 'polypeptide(L)'
;HSWSQVFAPWSAEACIFIYNTDRFDAGALMGQLDRCGVDTFCAPPTVWRMLIQADMTGMSRVPREALGAGEPLNPEVISRVEKDWGVTIRDGYGQTETTALVCNSPGQAVRPGSMGRPCPGVDIVLVDPETGELVDDGEICVVMDGHPLFLTPGYHEDADKTGAVMFDGHYHTGDRGIRDEDGYITFEGRIDDVFKASDYRISPFELESVLLEHPAVAEAAVIPSPDPLRLAVPKGVVRLAANAEESLETAKSIMAHTADRLAGFKRVRRLEFSDDLPKTASGKIRRVELRKSELARPETETDPKAPVELRREREYWEKD
;
A
#
# COMPACT_ATOMS: atom_id res chain seq x y z
N HIS A 1 3.08 13.17 -3.73
CA HIS A 1 2.12 13.11 -4.83
C HIS A 1 1.73 14.46 -5.40
N SER A 2 1.41 15.46 -4.57
CA SER A 2 0.93 16.76 -5.04
C SER A 2 1.89 17.45 -6.01
N TRP A 3 3.20 17.32 -5.82
CA TRP A 3 4.20 17.95 -6.68
C TRP A 3 4.15 17.45 -8.12
N SER A 4 4.19 16.14 -8.34
CA SER A 4 4.15 15.57 -9.69
C SER A 4 2.82 15.83 -10.38
N GLN A 5 1.72 15.90 -9.65
CA GLN A 5 0.39 16.17 -10.20
C GLN A 5 0.16 17.63 -10.55
N VAL A 6 0.94 18.56 -10.01
CA VAL A 6 0.84 19.99 -10.32
C VAL A 6 1.92 20.42 -11.30
N PHE A 7 3.18 20.16 -10.99
CA PHE A 7 4.30 20.71 -11.77
C PHE A 7 4.55 19.98 -13.09
N ALA A 8 4.39 18.65 -13.14
CA ALA A 8 4.57 17.91 -14.38
C ALA A 8 3.51 18.28 -15.45
N PRO A 9 2.20 18.33 -15.13
CA PRO A 9 1.20 18.84 -16.07
C PRO A 9 1.43 20.28 -16.49
N TRP A 10 1.84 21.16 -15.59
CA TRP A 10 2.15 22.55 -15.95
C TRP A 10 3.35 22.66 -16.88
N SER A 11 4.37 21.86 -16.65
CA SER A 11 5.52 21.80 -17.54
C SER A 11 5.16 21.34 -18.95
N ALA A 12 4.08 20.54 -19.07
CA ALA A 12 3.49 20.08 -20.32
C ALA A 12 2.38 21.01 -20.85
N GLU A 13 2.21 22.22 -20.29
CA GLU A 13 1.17 23.19 -20.64
C GLU A 13 -0.26 22.64 -20.49
N ALA A 14 -0.46 21.63 -19.64
CA ALA A 14 -1.76 21.03 -19.40
C ALA A 14 -2.61 21.88 -18.42
N CYS A 15 -3.92 21.86 -18.62
CA CYS A 15 -4.86 22.42 -17.67
C CYS A 15 -5.02 21.51 -16.46
N ILE A 16 -4.86 22.06 -15.25
CA ILE A 16 -5.04 21.30 -14.00
C ILE A 16 -6.45 21.53 -13.49
N PHE A 17 -7.21 20.43 -13.35
CA PHE A 17 -8.51 20.44 -12.73
C PHE A 17 -8.38 20.17 -11.23
N ILE A 18 -8.89 21.09 -10.40
CA ILE A 18 -8.89 20.99 -8.96
C ILE A 18 -10.36 20.88 -8.50
N TYR A 19 -10.68 19.77 -7.84
CA TYR A 19 -11.96 19.55 -7.20
C TYR A 19 -11.79 19.57 -5.68
N ASN A 20 -12.45 20.52 -5.04
CA ASN A 20 -12.44 20.65 -3.58
C ASN A 20 -13.82 20.30 -3.01
N THR A 21 -13.85 19.47 -1.96
CA THR A 21 -15.08 19.08 -1.27
C THR A 21 -14.77 18.82 0.20
N ASP A 22 -15.71 19.13 1.06
CA ASP A 22 -15.58 18.88 2.51
C ASP A 22 -15.67 17.39 2.85
N ARG A 23 -16.39 16.63 2.03
CA ARG A 23 -16.56 15.19 2.19
C ARG A 23 -16.46 14.51 0.84
N PHE A 24 -15.69 13.42 0.79
CA PHE A 24 -15.58 12.61 -0.41
C PHE A 24 -16.92 11.94 -0.74
N ASP A 25 -17.31 12.06 -1.99
CA ASP A 25 -18.45 11.36 -2.61
C ASP A 25 -18.05 10.90 -4.00
N ALA A 26 -18.08 9.57 -4.22
CA ALA A 26 -17.65 8.97 -5.47
C ALA A 26 -18.51 9.39 -6.67
N GLY A 27 -19.84 9.44 -6.51
CA GLY A 27 -20.75 9.83 -7.56
C GLY A 27 -20.58 11.32 -7.94
N ALA A 28 -20.42 12.20 -6.95
CA ALA A 28 -20.14 13.60 -7.18
C ALA A 28 -18.81 13.82 -7.90
N LEU A 29 -17.75 13.08 -7.53
CA LEU A 29 -16.47 13.15 -8.21
C LEU A 29 -16.59 12.71 -9.68
N MET A 30 -17.20 11.54 -9.94
CA MET A 30 -17.41 11.05 -11.31
C MET A 30 -18.22 12.02 -12.16
N GLY A 31 -19.28 12.63 -11.59
CA GLY A 31 -20.04 13.67 -12.28
C GLY A 31 -19.22 14.91 -12.62
N GLN A 32 -18.24 15.28 -11.79
CA GLN A 32 -17.32 16.39 -12.11
C GLN A 32 -16.29 16.00 -13.18
N LEU A 33 -15.73 14.79 -13.12
CA LEU A 33 -14.81 14.29 -14.15
C LEU A 33 -15.47 14.28 -15.53
N ASP A 34 -16.70 13.78 -15.61
CA ASP A 34 -17.52 13.74 -16.83
C ASP A 34 -17.85 15.16 -17.33
N ARG A 35 -18.45 16.00 -16.48
CA ARG A 35 -18.87 17.38 -16.81
C ARG A 35 -17.70 18.25 -17.28
N CYS A 36 -16.54 18.13 -16.65
CA CYS A 36 -15.36 18.92 -16.97
C CYS A 36 -14.49 18.29 -18.05
N GLY A 37 -14.80 17.09 -18.49
CA GLY A 37 -14.07 16.39 -19.54
C GLY A 37 -12.62 16.13 -19.18
N VAL A 38 -12.38 15.64 -17.94
CA VAL A 38 -11.02 15.35 -17.47
C VAL A 38 -10.43 14.18 -18.26
N ASP A 39 -9.31 14.42 -18.92
CA ASP A 39 -8.63 13.42 -19.76
C ASP A 39 -7.74 12.48 -18.97
N THR A 40 -7.03 13.01 -17.96
CA THR A 40 -6.11 12.23 -17.13
C THR A 40 -6.55 12.34 -15.68
N PHE A 41 -6.81 11.21 -15.06
CA PHE A 41 -7.21 11.16 -13.66
C PHE A 41 -6.17 10.37 -12.83
N CYS A 42 -5.55 11.06 -11.88
CA CYS A 42 -4.61 10.47 -10.94
C CYS A 42 -5.18 10.52 -9.52
N ALA A 43 -5.26 9.36 -8.88
CA ALA A 43 -5.79 9.26 -7.53
C ALA A 43 -5.05 8.19 -6.71
N PRO A 44 -5.02 8.32 -5.38
CA PRO A 44 -4.50 7.24 -4.53
C PRO A 44 -5.43 6.01 -4.59
N PRO A 45 -4.90 4.80 -4.35
CA PRO A 45 -5.69 3.57 -4.32
C PRO A 45 -6.92 3.62 -3.42
N THR A 46 -6.86 4.34 -2.32
CA THR A 46 -8.03 4.56 -1.46
C THR A 46 -9.21 5.22 -2.21
N VAL A 47 -8.95 6.21 -3.03
CA VAL A 47 -10.00 6.86 -3.85
C VAL A 47 -10.51 5.89 -4.92
N TRP A 48 -9.62 5.16 -5.58
CA TRP A 48 -10.00 4.14 -6.56
C TRP A 48 -10.89 3.06 -5.94
N ARG A 49 -10.56 2.58 -4.72
CA ARG A 49 -11.41 1.63 -3.98
C ARG A 49 -12.81 2.18 -3.69
N MET A 50 -12.92 3.47 -3.38
CA MET A 50 -14.24 4.10 -3.17
C MET A 50 -15.01 4.23 -4.47
N LEU A 51 -14.35 4.53 -5.59
CA LEU A 51 -14.99 4.64 -6.90
C LEU A 51 -15.58 3.31 -7.36
N ILE A 52 -14.85 2.19 -7.23
CA ILE A 52 -15.33 0.87 -7.65
C ILE A 52 -16.50 0.34 -6.80
N GLN A 53 -16.78 0.93 -5.64
CA GLN A 53 -17.97 0.62 -4.85
C GLN A 53 -19.23 1.37 -5.32
N ALA A 54 -19.06 2.39 -6.16
CA ALA A 54 -20.15 3.14 -6.75
C ALA A 54 -20.50 2.62 -8.15
N ASP A 55 -21.60 3.09 -8.72
CA ASP A 55 -21.92 2.83 -10.12
C ASP A 55 -21.02 3.66 -11.04
N MET A 56 -20.06 3.01 -11.67
CA MET A 56 -19.10 3.63 -12.57
C MET A 56 -19.59 3.73 -14.03
N THR A 57 -20.75 3.16 -14.35
CA THR A 57 -21.23 3.02 -15.75
C THR A 57 -21.98 4.25 -16.28
N GLY A 58 -22.35 5.17 -15.40
CA GLY A 58 -23.21 6.32 -15.75
C GLY A 58 -22.48 7.53 -16.40
N MET A 59 -21.18 7.46 -16.62
CA MET A 59 -20.40 8.55 -17.22
C MET A 59 -20.52 8.55 -18.75
N SER A 60 -20.75 9.73 -19.34
CA SER A 60 -20.78 9.90 -20.80
C SER A 60 -19.38 10.03 -21.39
N ARG A 61 -18.43 10.51 -20.59
CA ARG A 61 -17.01 10.64 -20.92
C ARG A 61 -16.13 10.21 -19.75
N VAL A 62 -15.45 9.11 -19.91
CA VAL A 62 -14.46 8.62 -18.94
C VAL A 62 -13.06 9.22 -19.21
N PRO A 63 -12.18 9.34 -18.21
CA PRO A 63 -10.80 9.70 -18.44
C PRO A 63 -10.12 8.73 -19.40
N ARG A 64 -9.25 9.24 -20.29
CA ARG A 64 -8.49 8.42 -21.22
C ARG A 64 -7.29 7.74 -20.55
N GLU A 65 -6.75 8.39 -19.52
CA GLU A 65 -5.62 7.89 -18.75
C GLU A 65 -5.98 7.86 -17.26
N ALA A 66 -5.73 6.73 -16.62
CA ALA A 66 -5.94 6.50 -15.21
C ALA A 66 -4.61 6.15 -14.53
N LEU A 67 -4.31 6.83 -13.42
CA LEU A 67 -3.07 6.66 -12.67
C LEU A 67 -3.37 6.38 -11.21
N GLY A 68 -2.66 5.39 -10.65
CA GLY A 68 -2.62 5.09 -9.23
C GLY A 68 -1.24 5.43 -8.67
N ALA A 69 -1.18 6.07 -7.52
CA ALA A 69 0.08 6.32 -6.86
C ALA A 69 -0.10 6.61 -5.36
N GLY A 70 0.92 6.30 -4.58
CA GLY A 70 1.00 6.64 -3.16
C GLY A 70 0.78 5.52 -2.19
N GLU A 71 0.09 4.53 -2.60
CA GLU A 71 -0.08 3.25 -1.95
C GLU A 71 -0.04 2.19 -3.07
N PRO A 72 0.27 0.94 -2.77
CA PRO A 72 0.17 -0.11 -3.77
C PRO A 72 -1.27 -0.31 -4.24
N LEU A 73 -1.44 -0.52 -5.53
CA LEU A 73 -2.72 -0.67 -6.18
C LEU A 73 -3.13 -2.15 -6.27
N ASN A 74 -4.30 -2.49 -5.72
CA ASN A 74 -4.82 -3.85 -5.79
C ASN A 74 -5.21 -4.20 -7.24
N PRO A 75 -4.81 -5.39 -7.76
CA PRO A 75 -5.18 -5.87 -9.09
C PRO A 75 -6.69 -5.89 -9.38
N GLU A 76 -7.50 -6.17 -8.36
CA GLU A 76 -8.98 -6.16 -8.51
C GLU A 76 -9.49 -4.77 -8.89
N VAL A 77 -8.93 -3.71 -8.32
CA VAL A 77 -9.28 -2.32 -8.65
C VAL A 77 -8.98 -2.03 -10.12
N ILE A 78 -7.81 -2.46 -10.62
CA ILE A 78 -7.43 -2.31 -12.02
C ILE A 78 -8.46 -3.01 -12.92
N SER A 79 -8.75 -4.29 -12.64
CA SER A 79 -9.68 -5.11 -13.42
C SER A 79 -11.09 -4.52 -13.45
N ARG A 80 -11.55 -3.96 -12.33
CA ARG A 80 -12.87 -3.35 -12.23
C ARG A 80 -12.97 -2.06 -13.04
N VAL A 81 -11.98 -1.18 -12.95
CA VAL A 81 -11.94 0.06 -13.73
C VAL A 81 -11.81 -0.23 -15.23
N GLU A 82 -11.00 -1.22 -15.61
CA GLU A 82 -10.87 -1.64 -17.00
C GLU A 82 -12.20 -2.17 -17.55
N LYS A 83 -12.94 -2.96 -16.75
CA LYS A 83 -14.27 -3.46 -17.12
C LYS A 83 -15.29 -2.34 -17.31
N ASP A 84 -15.35 -1.37 -16.39
CA ASP A 84 -16.42 -0.37 -16.34
C ASP A 84 -16.10 0.87 -17.20
N TRP A 85 -14.83 1.26 -17.31
CA TRP A 85 -14.39 2.44 -18.08
C TRP A 85 -13.60 2.09 -19.36
N GLY A 86 -13.15 0.84 -19.53
CA GLY A 86 -12.28 0.47 -20.65
C GLY A 86 -10.87 1.06 -20.55
N VAL A 87 -10.44 1.48 -19.38
CA VAL A 87 -9.15 2.12 -19.11
C VAL A 87 -8.38 1.35 -18.06
N THR A 88 -7.14 1.00 -18.35
CA THR A 88 -6.26 0.32 -17.40
C THR A 88 -5.56 1.34 -16.51
N ILE A 89 -5.71 1.22 -15.18
CA ILE A 89 -4.98 2.08 -14.24
C ILE A 89 -3.49 1.72 -14.30
N ARG A 90 -2.64 2.71 -14.51
CA ARG A 90 -1.19 2.60 -14.44
C ARG A 90 -0.71 2.94 -13.04
N ASP A 91 -0.12 1.97 -12.37
CA ASP A 91 0.49 2.20 -11.05
C ASP A 91 1.87 2.84 -11.20
N GLY A 92 2.26 3.61 -10.18
CA GLY A 92 3.56 4.25 -10.10
C GLY A 92 4.02 4.46 -8.67
N TYR A 93 5.33 4.26 -8.47
CA TYR A 93 6.01 4.36 -7.20
C TYR A 93 7.02 5.51 -7.21
N GLY A 94 7.11 6.15 -6.09
CA GLY A 94 8.11 7.18 -5.76
C GLY A 94 7.81 7.76 -4.40
N GLN A 95 8.69 8.66 -3.96
CA GLN A 95 8.60 9.30 -2.64
C GLN A 95 8.57 10.81 -2.79
N THR A 96 8.33 11.53 -1.69
CA THR A 96 8.42 13.00 -1.67
C THR A 96 9.86 13.46 -1.95
N GLU A 97 10.81 12.66 -1.53
CA GLU A 97 12.25 12.85 -1.69
C GLU A 97 12.72 12.67 -3.13
N THR A 98 11.89 12.06 -3.98
CA THR A 98 12.30 11.72 -5.34
C THR A 98 11.30 12.23 -6.38
N THR A 99 10.56 11.80 -7.00
CA THR A 99 9.43 11.90 -7.91
C THR A 99 8.95 10.48 -8.23
N ALA A 100 8.49 10.19 -9.42
CA ALA A 100 8.23 8.83 -9.87
C ALA A 100 9.55 8.13 -10.18
N LEU A 101 9.80 7.01 -9.52
CA LEU A 101 10.99 6.17 -9.72
C LEU A 101 10.70 4.96 -10.60
N VAL A 102 9.58 4.28 -10.32
CA VAL A 102 9.15 3.07 -11.01
C VAL A 102 7.70 3.25 -11.43
N CYS A 103 7.35 2.98 -12.68
CA CYS A 103 5.99 3.15 -13.15
C CYS A 103 5.65 2.26 -14.35
N ASN A 104 4.37 2.00 -14.51
CA ASN A 104 3.81 1.41 -15.71
C ASN A 104 3.68 2.50 -16.79
N SER A 105 4.80 2.85 -17.44
CA SER A 105 4.87 3.92 -18.45
C SER A 105 4.01 3.61 -19.68
N PRO A 106 3.54 4.63 -20.43
CA PRO A 106 2.93 4.41 -21.71
C PRO A 106 3.83 3.61 -22.65
N GLY A 107 3.24 2.69 -23.41
CA GLY A 107 3.98 1.82 -24.33
C GLY A 107 4.51 0.51 -23.75
N GLN A 108 4.44 0.34 -22.43
CA GLN A 108 4.70 -0.97 -21.80
C GLN A 108 3.40 -1.65 -21.34
N ALA A 109 3.39 -2.98 -21.30
CA ALA A 109 2.28 -3.75 -20.75
C ALA A 109 2.15 -3.47 -19.24
N VAL A 110 0.92 -3.24 -18.77
CA VAL A 110 0.64 -3.15 -17.34
C VAL A 110 0.60 -4.56 -16.76
N ARG A 111 1.35 -4.80 -15.69
CA ARG A 111 1.27 -6.04 -14.91
C ARG A 111 0.56 -5.73 -13.59
N PRO A 112 -0.68 -6.17 -13.40
CA PRO A 112 -1.39 -5.99 -12.13
C PRO A 112 -0.58 -6.53 -10.95
N GLY A 113 -0.44 -5.72 -9.90
CA GLY A 113 0.38 -6.06 -8.73
C GLY A 113 1.84 -5.60 -8.83
N SER A 114 2.34 -5.22 -10.02
CA SER A 114 3.65 -4.61 -10.19
C SER A 114 3.54 -3.09 -10.35
N MET A 115 4.48 -2.36 -9.77
CA MET A 115 4.62 -0.91 -9.95
C MET A 115 5.09 -0.53 -11.37
N GLY A 116 5.53 -1.52 -12.17
CA GLY A 116 6.13 -1.31 -13.48
C GLY A 116 7.65 -1.45 -13.48
N ARG A 117 8.31 -0.68 -14.35
CA ARG A 117 9.77 -0.66 -14.51
C ARG A 117 10.34 0.70 -14.10
N PRO A 118 11.65 0.80 -13.85
CA PRO A 118 12.28 2.10 -13.62
C PRO A 118 11.91 3.10 -14.71
N CYS A 119 11.59 4.33 -14.31
CA CYS A 119 11.28 5.41 -15.22
C CYS A 119 12.51 5.75 -16.09
N PRO A 120 12.32 6.25 -17.32
CA PRO A 120 13.43 6.66 -18.16
C PRO A 120 14.37 7.66 -17.46
N GLY A 121 15.67 7.35 -17.42
CA GLY A 121 16.68 8.16 -16.73
C GLY A 121 16.75 7.99 -15.22
N VAL A 122 16.07 6.98 -14.69
CA VAL A 122 16.14 6.59 -13.28
C VAL A 122 16.83 5.25 -13.15
N ASP A 123 17.97 5.21 -12.48
CA ASP A 123 18.74 4.01 -12.23
C ASP A 123 18.38 3.44 -10.86
N ILE A 124 17.70 2.29 -10.87
CA ILE A 124 17.25 1.57 -9.66
C ILE A 124 18.03 0.27 -9.53
N VAL A 125 18.54 0.03 -8.34
CA VAL A 125 19.08 -1.25 -7.90
C VAL A 125 18.27 -1.77 -6.70
N LEU A 126 18.30 -3.08 -6.49
CA LEU A 126 17.81 -3.69 -5.26
C LEU A 126 19.02 -4.16 -4.46
N VAL A 127 19.04 -3.79 -3.18
CA VAL A 127 20.18 -4.04 -2.28
C VAL A 127 19.70 -4.89 -1.09
N ASP A 128 20.42 -5.94 -0.78
CA ASP A 128 20.18 -6.68 0.46
C ASP A 128 20.59 -5.80 1.65
N PRO A 129 19.67 -5.47 2.57
CA PRO A 129 19.96 -4.54 3.67
C PRO A 129 20.90 -5.13 4.74
N GLU A 130 21.17 -6.45 4.74
CA GLU A 130 22.07 -7.10 5.68
C GLU A 130 23.50 -7.20 5.12
N THR A 131 23.64 -7.45 3.82
CA THR A 131 24.95 -7.69 3.17
C THR A 131 25.46 -6.53 2.32
N GLY A 132 24.54 -5.64 1.87
CA GLY A 132 24.88 -4.58 0.92
C GLY A 132 25.07 -5.07 -0.53
N GLU A 133 24.80 -6.35 -0.80
CA GLU A 133 24.94 -6.93 -2.15
C GLU A 133 23.74 -6.58 -3.05
N LEU A 134 23.99 -6.50 -4.35
CA LEU A 134 22.94 -6.32 -5.34
C LEU A 134 22.17 -7.64 -5.52
N VAL A 135 20.85 -7.56 -5.42
CA VAL A 135 19.93 -8.70 -5.45
C VAL A 135 18.69 -8.37 -6.29
N ASP A 136 17.84 -9.37 -6.56
CA ASP A 136 16.53 -9.15 -7.18
C ASP A 136 15.37 -9.10 -6.17
N ASP A 137 15.65 -9.31 -4.88
CA ASP A 137 14.71 -9.23 -3.76
C ASP A 137 15.37 -8.46 -2.61
N GLY A 138 15.17 -7.14 -2.54
CA GLY A 138 15.89 -6.27 -1.61
C GLY A 138 15.27 -4.89 -1.46
N GLU A 139 16.03 -4.01 -0.82
CA GLU A 139 15.69 -2.59 -0.71
C GLU A 139 15.78 -1.91 -2.07
N ILE A 140 14.75 -1.14 -2.40
CA ILE A 140 14.76 -0.29 -3.61
C ILE A 140 15.69 0.90 -3.36
N CYS A 141 16.75 0.99 -4.14
CA CYS A 141 17.73 2.06 -4.01
C CYS A 141 17.91 2.80 -5.33
N VAL A 142 18.09 4.12 -5.24
CA VAL A 142 18.42 4.96 -6.39
C VAL A 142 19.92 5.13 -6.48
N VAL A 143 20.52 4.85 -7.64
CA VAL A 143 21.94 5.11 -7.87
C VAL A 143 22.17 6.63 -7.92
N MET A 144 23.10 7.14 -7.08
CA MET A 144 23.39 8.57 -6.97
C MET A 144 24.61 8.98 -7.82
N ASP A 145 24.69 8.55 -9.07
CA ASP A 145 25.74 9.02 -9.96
C ASP A 145 25.49 10.48 -10.33
N GLY A 146 26.42 11.36 -9.90
CA GLY A 146 26.34 12.80 -10.15
C GLY A 146 25.15 13.51 -9.49
N HIS A 147 24.50 12.94 -8.51
CA HIS A 147 23.30 13.45 -7.81
C HIS A 147 22.13 13.74 -8.77
N PRO A 148 21.23 12.78 -9.02
CA PRO A 148 20.12 12.92 -9.96
C PRO A 148 19.23 14.13 -9.65
N LEU A 149 18.81 14.87 -10.66
CA LEU A 149 18.00 16.10 -10.48
C LEU A 149 16.62 15.85 -9.86
N PHE A 150 16.11 14.63 -9.95
CA PHE A 150 14.83 14.24 -9.36
C PHE A 150 14.94 13.84 -7.89
N LEU A 151 16.17 13.70 -7.34
CA LEU A 151 16.42 13.34 -5.95
C LEU A 151 16.60 14.59 -5.10
N THR A 152 16.00 14.61 -3.90
CA THR A 152 16.22 15.68 -2.92
C THR A 152 17.71 15.82 -2.58
N PRO A 153 18.22 17.03 -2.38
CA PRO A 153 19.60 17.22 -1.89
C PRO A 153 19.81 16.76 -0.45
N GLY A 154 18.75 16.46 0.27
CA GLY A 154 18.77 16.02 1.66
C GLY A 154 17.61 16.58 2.47
N TYR A 155 17.58 16.24 3.76
CA TYR A 155 16.62 16.79 4.72
C TYR A 155 17.11 18.12 5.26
N HIS A 156 16.23 19.11 5.31
CA HIS A 156 16.57 20.46 5.74
C HIS A 156 17.07 20.47 7.20
N GLU A 157 18.27 21.01 7.40
CA GLU A 157 18.94 21.12 8.72
C GLU A 157 19.08 19.79 9.48
N ASP A 158 19.05 18.63 8.76
CA ASP A 158 19.15 17.29 9.35
C ASP A 158 20.16 16.44 8.55
N ALA A 159 21.43 16.68 8.81
CA ALA A 159 22.52 15.97 8.15
C ALA A 159 22.57 14.48 8.56
N ASP A 160 22.24 14.17 9.81
CA ASP A 160 22.24 12.81 10.32
C ASP A 160 21.18 11.96 9.61
N LYS A 161 19.98 12.50 9.48
CA LYS A 161 18.92 11.84 8.73
C LYS A 161 19.25 11.73 7.25
N THR A 162 19.89 12.74 6.66
CA THR A 162 20.36 12.69 5.27
C THR A 162 21.37 11.57 5.08
N GLY A 163 22.40 11.52 5.94
CA GLY A 163 23.43 10.49 5.90
C GLY A 163 22.90 9.07 6.17
N ALA A 164 21.81 8.94 6.93
CA ALA A 164 21.18 7.65 7.19
C ALA A 164 20.46 7.05 5.98
N VAL A 165 20.14 7.84 4.95
CA VAL A 165 19.46 7.38 3.73
C VAL A 165 20.28 7.57 2.45
N MET A 166 21.36 8.36 2.51
CA MET A 166 22.26 8.61 1.37
C MET A 166 23.66 8.16 1.73
N PHE A 167 23.98 6.91 1.41
CA PHE A 167 25.28 6.30 1.69
C PHE A 167 25.63 5.26 0.61
N ASP A 168 26.89 4.82 0.54
CA ASP A 168 27.40 3.82 -0.40
C ASP A 168 27.02 4.08 -1.87
N GLY A 169 26.91 5.36 -2.27
CA GLY A 169 26.54 5.76 -3.62
C GLY A 169 25.06 5.58 -3.98
N HIS A 170 24.23 5.29 -2.99
CA HIS A 170 22.79 5.07 -3.17
C HIS A 170 21.94 5.92 -2.25
N TYR A 171 20.76 6.30 -2.74
CA TYR A 171 19.66 6.75 -1.87
C TYR A 171 18.81 5.52 -1.51
N HIS A 172 18.75 5.22 -0.24
CA HIS A 172 18.01 4.12 0.36
C HIS A 172 16.57 4.54 0.66
N THR A 173 15.61 3.95 -0.04
CA THR A 173 14.20 4.36 0.09
C THR A 173 13.54 3.84 1.36
N GLY A 174 14.11 2.82 2.00
CA GLY A 174 13.48 2.08 3.09
C GLY A 174 12.28 1.23 2.62
N ASP A 175 12.08 1.08 1.32
CA ASP A 175 11.02 0.29 0.71
C ASP A 175 11.63 -0.96 0.06
N ARG A 176 10.99 -2.11 0.25
CA ARG A 176 11.42 -3.40 -0.31
C ARG A 176 10.64 -3.72 -1.57
N GLY A 177 11.32 -4.31 -2.54
CA GLY A 177 10.71 -4.80 -3.77
C GLY A 177 11.36 -6.06 -4.32
N ILE A 178 10.66 -6.72 -5.21
CA ILE A 178 11.16 -7.86 -5.99
C ILE A 178 11.15 -7.48 -7.45
N ARG A 179 12.27 -7.73 -8.15
CA ARG A 179 12.43 -7.55 -9.59
C ARG A 179 12.29 -8.89 -10.29
N ASP A 180 11.41 -8.95 -11.28
CA ASP A 180 11.29 -10.13 -12.15
C ASP A 180 12.31 -10.11 -13.31
N GLU A 181 12.36 -11.22 -14.07
CA GLU A 181 13.26 -11.39 -15.22
C GLU A 181 13.04 -10.37 -16.34
N ASP A 182 11.85 -9.78 -16.43
CA ASP A 182 11.52 -8.72 -17.39
C ASP A 182 11.76 -7.30 -16.86
N GLY A 183 12.28 -7.18 -15.62
CA GLY A 183 12.63 -5.92 -14.98
C GLY A 183 11.45 -5.19 -14.32
N TYR A 184 10.28 -5.84 -14.18
CA TYR A 184 9.18 -5.28 -13.40
C TYR A 184 9.46 -5.41 -11.92
N ILE A 185 9.13 -4.37 -11.16
CA ILE A 185 9.33 -4.33 -9.71
C ILE A 185 7.97 -4.39 -9.01
N THR A 186 7.83 -5.35 -8.11
CA THR A 186 6.69 -5.50 -7.22
C THR A 186 7.04 -4.95 -5.84
N PHE A 187 6.17 -4.11 -5.28
CA PHE A 187 6.35 -3.57 -3.93
C PHE A 187 6.01 -4.62 -2.88
N GLU A 188 6.90 -4.83 -1.92
CA GLU A 188 6.65 -5.74 -0.80
C GLU A 188 6.28 -5.04 0.50
N GLY A 189 6.70 -3.80 0.69
CA GLY A 189 6.42 -3.06 1.90
C GLY A 189 7.60 -2.21 2.38
N ARG A 190 7.43 -1.58 3.54
CA ARG A 190 8.52 -0.91 4.24
C ARG A 190 9.43 -1.97 4.87
N ILE A 191 10.74 -1.74 4.82
CA ILE A 191 11.72 -2.64 5.47
C ILE A 191 11.44 -2.76 6.97
N ASP A 192 11.09 -1.65 7.62
CA ASP A 192 10.76 -1.58 9.04
C ASP A 192 9.38 -2.14 9.40
N ASP A 193 8.49 -2.36 8.43
CA ASP A 193 7.17 -2.99 8.62
C ASP A 193 7.18 -4.50 8.34
N VAL A 194 8.12 -5.00 7.51
CA VAL A 194 8.31 -6.44 7.28
C VAL A 194 8.75 -7.10 8.58
N PHE A 195 8.10 -8.19 8.96
CA PHE A 195 8.41 -8.90 10.19
C PHE A 195 8.64 -10.39 9.96
N LYS A 196 9.32 -11.04 10.91
CA LYS A 196 9.53 -12.49 10.90
C LYS A 196 8.41 -13.19 11.68
N ALA A 197 7.77 -14.16 11.04
CA ALA A 197 6.88 -15.13 11.68
C ALA A 197 7.47 -16.52 11.49
N SER A 198 7.97 -17.15 12.56
CA SER A 198 8.89 -18.28 12.49
C SER A 198 10.14 -17.88 11.68
N ASP A 199 10.50 -18.64 10.64
CA ASP A 199 11.64 -18.33 9.76
C ASP A 199 11.24 -17.57 8.47
N TYR A 200 9.95 -17.17 8.35
CA TYR A 200 9.46 -16.52 7.16
C TYR A 200 9.37 -15.02 7.33
N ARG A 201 9.78 -14.27 6.33
CA ARG A 201 9.52 -12.83 6.22
C ARG A 201 8.09 -12.63 5.74
N ILE A 202 7.34 -11.78 6.45
CA ILE A 202 5.96 -11.45 6.16
C ILE A 202 5.85 -9.98 5.79
N SER A 203 5.34 -9.72 4.60
CA SER A 203 4.96 -8.39 4.16
C SER A 203 3.54 -8.06 4.66
N PRO A 204 3.35 -7.06 5.52
CA PRO A 204 2.02 -6.62 5.91
C PRO A 204 1.14 -6.27 4.72
N PHE A 205 1.73 -5.64 3.71
CA PHE A 205 1.02 -5.18 2.53
C PHE A 205 0.34 -6.32 1.74
N GLU A 206 1.04 -7.44 1.52
CA GLU A 206 0.48 -8.60 0.82
C GLU A 206 -0.79 -9.12 1.54
N LEU A 207 -0.72 -9.19 2.87
CA LEU A 207 -1.84 -9.67 3.67
C LEU A 207 -3.00 -8.66 3.71
N GLU A 208 -2.67 -7.37 3.79
CA GLU A 208 -3.66 -6.28 3.75
C GLU A 208 -4.40 -6.25 2.42
N SER A 209 -3.70 -6.50 1.32
CA SER A 209 -4.31 -6.57 -0.01
C SER A 209 -5.37 -7.69 -0.06
N VAL A 210 -5.05 -8.86 0.47
CA VAL A 210 -5.99 -9.99 0.53
C VAL A 210 -7.14 -9.70 1.51
N LEU A 211 -6.89 -9.07 2.65
CA LEU A 211 -7.95 -8.67 3.58
C LEU A 211 -8.95 -7.70 2.93
N LEU A 212 -8.46 -6.76 2.12
CA LEU A 212 -9.28 -5.75 1.43
C LEU A 212 -10.14 -6.34 0.30
N GLU A 213 -9.85 -7.55 -0.18
CA GLU A 213 -10.69 -8.26 -1.14
C GLU A 213 -11.99 -8.81 -0.51
N HIS A 214 -12.02 -8.93 0.83
CA HIS A 214 -13.20 -9.42 1.52
C HIS A 214 -14.28 -8.34 1.60
N PRO A 215 -15.55 -8.62 1.19
CA PRO A 215 -16.60 -7.61 1.08
C PRO A 215 -16.98 -6.92 2.41
N ALA A 216 -16.70 -7.56 3.55
CA ALA A 216 -16.93 -6.97 4.87
C ALA A 216 -15.82 -6.03 5.31
N VAL A 217 -14.69 -5.91 4.58
CA VAL A 217 -13.51 -5.13 4.99
C VAL A 217 -13.46 -3.82 4.23
N ALA A 218 -13.47 -2.70 4.96
CA ALA A 218 -13.29 -1.37 4.37
C ALA A 218 -11.83 -0.90 4.43
N GLU A 219 -11.14 -1.17 5.56
CA GLU A 219 -9.73 -0.85 5.76
C GLU A 219 -9.07 -1.97 6.56
N ALA A 220 -7.79 -2.21 6.30
CA ALA A 220 -7.02 -3.22 7.01
C ALA A 220 -5.59 -2.73 7.26
N ALA A 221 -5.04 -3.12 8.40
CA ALA A 221 -3.63 -3.05 8.70
C ALA A 221 -3.18 -4.40 9.27
N VAL A 222 -2.00 -4.86 8.88
CA VAL A 222 -1.40 -6.08 9.42
C VAL A 222 -0.17 -5.72 10.23
N ILE A 223 -0.09 -6.30 11.43
CA ILE A 223 1.02 -6.10 12.36
C ILE A 223 1.48 -7.46 12.91
N PRO A 224 2.74 -7.58 13.37
CA PRO A 224 3.17 -8.73 14.15
C PRO A 224 2.49 -8.72 15.52
N SER A 225 1.89 -9.82 15.90
CA SER A 225 1.41 -10.06 17.25
C SER A 225 2.27 -11.13 17.91
N PRO A 226 2.81 -10.91 19.13
CA PRO A 226 3.72 -11.84 19.79
C PRO A 226 3.14 -13.24 19.92
N ASP A 227 3.95 -14.25 19.64
CA ASP A 227 3.59 -15.66 19.78
C ASP A 227 4.79 -16.44 20.34
N PRO A 228 4.63 -17.21 21.45
CA PRO A 228 5.75 -17.88 22.10
C PRO A 228 6.38 -19.00 21.27
N LEU A 229 5.67 -19.54 20.28
CA LEU A 229 6.19 -20.62 19.42
C LEU A 229 6.73 -20.11 18.09
N ARG A 230 6.18 -19.01 17.58
CA ARG A 230 6.47 -18.50 16.23
C ARG A 230 7.14 -17.14 16.21
N LEU A 231 7.58 -16.63 17.37
CA LEU A 231 8.04 -15.26 17.60
C LEU A 231 6.92 -14.25 17.40
N ALA A 232 6.27 -14.27 16.26
CA ALA A 232 5.10 -13.47 15.95
C ALA A 232 4.16 -14.23 15.01
N VAL A 233 2.90 -13.82 15.01
CA VAL A 233 1.88 -14.23 14.03
C VAL A 233 1.26 -13.00 13.38
N PRO A 234 0.81 -13.09 12.12
CA PRO A 234 0.09 -12.00 11.49
C PRO A 234 -1.24 -11.72 12.22
N LYS A 235 -1.42 -10.46 12.62
CA LYS A 235 -2.66 -9.93 13.18
C LYS A 235 -3.22 -8.86 12.27
N GLY A 236 -4.44 -9.05 11.79
CA GLY A 236 -5.21 -8.04 11.07
C GLY A 236 -5.94 -7.12 12.03
N VAL A 237 -5.79 -5.81 11.89
CA VAL A 237 -6.65 -4.81 12.51
C VAL A 237 -7.53 -4.25 11.39
N VAL A 238 -8.84 -4.44 11.52
CA VAL A 238 -9.79 -4.26 10.40
C VAL A 238 -10.89 -3.29 10.80
N ARG A 239 -11.16 -2.32 9.91
CA ARG A 239 -12.39 -1.55 9.94
C ARG A 239 -13.40 -2.19 8.98
N LEU A 240 -14.57 -2.50 9.49
CA LEU A 240 -15.63 -3.11 8.68
C LEU A 240 -16.27 -2.11 7.71
N ALA A 241 -16.81 -2.65 6.62
CA ALA A 241 -17.67 -1.93 5.70
C ALA A 241 -19.01 -1.57 6.41
N ALA A 242 -19.65 -0.48 5.97
CA ALA A 242 -20.85 0.06 6.63
C ALA A 242 -22.04 -0.92 6.70
N ASN A 243 -22.07 -1.92 5.82
CA ASN A 243 -23.10 -2.96 5.74
C ASN A 243 -22.71 -4.28 6.41
N ALA A 244 -21.55 -4.35 7.06
CA ALA A 244 -21.08 -5.55 7.74
C ALA A 244 -21.26 -5.43 9.26
N GLU A 245 -21.65 -6.52 9.89
CA GLU A 245 -21.81 -6.61 11.34
C GLU A 245 -20.56 -7.21 11.99
N GLU A 246 -20.19 -6.65 13.14
CA GLU A 246 -19.14 -7.19 13.97
C GLU A 246 -19.64 -8.44 14.68
N SER A 247 -19.03 -9.57 14.35
CA SER A 247 -19.36 -10.86 14.92
C SER A 247 -18.21 -11.86 14.80
N LEU A 248 -18.26 -12.93 15.58
CA LEU A 248 -17.34 -14.05 15.43
C LEU A 248 -17.44 -14.69 14.03
N GLU A 249 -18.64 -14.75 13.46
CA GLU A 249 -18.86 -15.30 12.11
C GLU A 249 -18.16 -14.45 11.04
N THR A 250 -18.29 -13.11 11.13
CA THR A 250 -17.60 -12.19 10.25
C THR A 250 -16.08 -12.32 10.39
N ALA A 251 -15.57 -12.42 11.62
CA ALA A 251 -14.14 -12.63 11.86
C ALA A 251 -13.63 -13.94 11.25
N LYS A 252 -14.37 -15.03 11.43
CA LYS A 252 -14.05 -16.35 10.82
C LYS A 252 -14.07 -16.29 9.30
N SER A 253 -15.05 -15.62 8.72
CA SER A 253 -15.15 -15.46 7.25
C SER A 253 -13.93 -14.72 6.70
N ILE A 254 -13.51 -13.61 7.34
CA ILE A 254 -12.35 -12.84 6.93
C ILE A 254 -11.05 -13.67 7.07
N MET A 255 -10.88 -14.37 8.18
CA MET A 255 -9.69 -15.22 8.39
C MET A 255 -9.65 -16.41 7.43
N ALA A 256 -10.77 -17.05 7.13
CA ALA A 256 -10.88 -18.11 6.13
C ALA A 256 -10.52 -17.58 4.73
N HIS A 257 -11.00 -16.40 4.37
CA HIS A 257 -10.67 -15.76 3.10
C HIS A 257 -9.15 -15.59 2.91
N THR A 258 -8.43 -15.18 3.98
CA THR A 258 -6.97 -15.09 3.92
C THR A 258 -6.29 -16.46 3.87
N ALA A 259 -6.84 -17.46 4.55
CA ALA A 259 -6.30 -18.82 4.54
C ALA A 259 -6.41 -19.50 3.18
N ASP A 260 -7.46 -19.20 2.42
CA ASP A 260 -7.70 -19.76 1.08
C ASP A 260 -6.80 -19.14 0.00
N ARG A 261 -6.29 -17.93 0.22
CA ARG A 261 -5.53 -17.15 -0.78
C ARG A 261 -4.04 -17.00 -0.47
N LEU A 262 -3.65 -17.19 0.78
CA LEU A 262 -2.27 -17.03 1.23
C LEU A 262 -1.65 -18.38 1.61
N ALA A 263 -0.33 -18.47 1.45
CA ALA A 263 0.42 -19.59 1.99
C ALA A 263 0.19 -19.73 3.50
N GLY A 264 0.16 -20.95 4.02
CA GLY A 264 -0.23 -21.22 5.40
C GLY A 264 0.56 -20.46 6.50
N PHE A 265 1.80 -20.03 6.20
CA PHE A 265 2.60 -19.21 7.11
C PHE A 265 2.27 -17.71 7.02
N LYS A 266 1.62 -17.24 5.94
CA LYS A 266 1.21 -15.84 5.70
C LYS A 266 -0.21 -15.52 6.16
N ARG A 267 -1.04 -16.53 6.45
CA ARG A 267 -2.44 -16.31 6.80
C ARG A 267 -2.59 -15.52 8.10
N VAL A 268 -3.63 -14.68 8.16
CA VAL A 268 -3.99 -13.93 9.36
C VAL A 268 -4.51 -14.89 10.44
N ARG A 269 -3.88 -14.86 11.62
CA ARG A 269 -4.21 -15.77 12.74
C ARG A 269 -4.96 -15.09 13.88
N ARG A 270 -4.90 -13.78 13.92
CA ARG A 270 -5.62 -12.94 14.88
C ARG A 270 -6.27 -11.81 14.11
N LEU A 271 -7.48 -11.47 14.46
CA LEU A 271 -8.24 -10.37 13.88
C LEU A 271 -8.80 -9.50 14.99
N GLU A 272 -8.63 -8.18 14.87
CA GLU A 272 -9.20 -7.19 15.77
C GLU A 272 -10.05 -6.22 14.95
N PHE A 273 -11.29 -5.99 15.34
CA PHE A 273 -12.12 -4.95 14.76
C PHE A 273 -11.82 -3.59 15.42
N SER A 274 -11.76 -2.57 14.59
CA SER A 274 -11.51 -1.20 15.02
C SER A 274 -12.44 -0.24 14.26
N ASP A 275 -12.94 0.77 14.95
CA ASP A 275 -13.79 1.78 14.31
C ASP A 275 -13.00 2.72 13.41
N ASP A 276 -11.71 2.93 13.73
CA ASP A 276 -10.79 3.72 12.93
C ASP A 276 -9.36 3.20 13.09
N LEU A 277 -8.55 3.37 12.04
CA LEU A 277 -7.13 3.06 12.05
C LEU A 277 -6.32 4.36 12.17
N PRO A 278 -5.23 4.38 12.96
CA PRO A 278 -4.40 5.57 13.08
C PRO A 278 -3.80 5.94 11.71
N LYS A 279 -3.93 7.22 11.33
CA LYS A 279 -3.51 7.73 10.03
C LYS A 279 -2.61 8.94 10.15
N THR A 280 -1.78 9.13 9.14
CA THR A 280 -1.06 10.40 8.92
C THR A 280 -2.03 11.47 8.40
N ALA A 281 -1.60 12.74 8.39
CA ALA A 281 -2.36 13.82 7.76
C ALA A 281 -2.65 13.57 6.27
N SER A 282 -1.88 12.73 5.59
CA SER A 282 -2.08 12.31 4.20
C SER A 282 -2.98 11.07 4.04
N GLY A 283 -3.54 10.53 5.13
CA GLY A 283 -4.44 9.37 5.11
C GLY A 283 -3.76 8.00 5.15
N LYS A 284 -2.43 7.93 5.20
CA LYS A 284 -1.70 6.64 5.28
C LYS A 284 -1.80 6.05 6.69
N ILE A 285 -2.03 4.74 6.79
CA ILE A 285 -2.11 4.01 8.07
C ILE A 285 -0.75 4.03 8.78
N ARG A 286 -0.76 4.39 10.06
CA ARG A 286 0.42 4.43 10.94
C ARG A 286 0.61 3.11 11.68
N ARG A 287 1.10 2.08 10.96
CA ARG A 287 1.33 0.74 11.54
C ARG A 287 2.23 0.75 12.76
N VAL A 288 3.16 1.69 12.84
CA VAL A 288 4.06 1.85 13.99
C VAL A 288 3.29 2.07 15.31
N GLU A 289 2.15 2.76 15.29
CA GLU A 289 1.32 2.98 16.47
C GLU A 289 0.60 1.71 16.87
N LEU A 290 0.00 1.00 15.91
CA LEU A 290 -0.64 -0.29 16.14
C LEU A 290 0.35 -1.31 16.69
N ARG A 291 1.54 -1.40 16.10
CA ARG A 291 2.61 -2.30 16.53
C ARG A 291 3.10 -1.98 17.94
N LYS A 292 3.30 -0.70 18.28
CA LYS A 292 3.67 -0.30 19.65
C LYS A 292 2.60 -0.70 20.66
N SER A 293 1.33 -0.48 20.33
CA SER A 293 0.20 -0.88 21.19
C SER A 293 0.13 -2.40 21.36
N GLU A 294 0.41 -3.17 20.33
CA GLU A 294 0.38 -4.64 20.39
C GLU A 294 1.56 -5.19 21.20
N LEU A 295 2.77 -4.66 20.98
CA LEU A 295 3.98 -5.09 21.69
C LEU A 295 3.99 -4.69 23.17
N ALA A 296 3.22 -3.68 23.56
CA ALA A 296 3.08 -3.26 24.97
C ALA A 296 2.12 -4.16 25.78
N ARG A 297 1.46 -5.14 25.14
CA ARG A 297 0.55 -6.08 25.81
C ARG A 297 1.33 -7.06 26.68
N PRO A 298 0.80 -7.43 27.85
CA PRO A 298 1.35 -8.52 28.64
C PRO A 298 1.38 -9.84 27.86
N GLU A 299 2.41 -10.66 28.06
CA GLU A 299 2.50 -11.98 27.41
C GLU A 299 1.26 -12.86 27.72
N THR A 300 0.67 -12.72 28.90
CA THR A 300 -0.55 -13.43 29.30
C THR A 300 -1.74 -13.16 28.40
N GLU A 301 -1.79 -12.01 27.75
CA GLU A 301 -2.87 -11.65 26.83
C GLU A 301 -2.62 -12.13 25.40
N THR A 302 -1.36 -12.36 25.03
CA THR A 302 -0.96 -12.77 23.67
C THR A 302 -0.62 -14.26 23.58
N ASP A 303 -0.56 -14.99 24.72
CA ASP A 303 -0.33 -16.44 24.72
C ASP A 303 -1.48 -17.17 23.97
N PRO A 304 -1.19 -18.08 23.03
CA PRO A 304 -2.19 -18.88 22.36
C PRO A 304 -3.13 -19.68 23.29
N LYS A 305 -2.72 -19.91 24.53
CA LYS A 305 -3.51 -20.58 25.57
C LYS A 305 -4.29 -19.59 26.45
N ALA A 306 -4.12 -18.28 26.23
CA ALA A 306 -4.82 -17.27 27.03
C ALA A 306 -6.33 -17.45 26.96
N PRO A 307 -7.03 -17.36 28.11
CA PRO A 307 -8.48 -17.32 28.13
C PRO A 307 -9.02 -16.15 27.29
N VAL A 308 -10.21 -16.33 26.72
CA VAL A 308 -10.83 -15.29 25.87
C VAL A 308 -11.01 -13.97 26.62
N GLU A 309 -11.26 -14.04 27.93
CA GLU A 309 -11.46 -12.89 28.82
C GLU A 309 -10.22 -12.01 28.99
N LEU A 310 -9.02 -12.53 28.69
CA LEU A 310 -7.76 -11.78 28.73
C LEU A 310 -7.42 -11.13 27.39
N ARG A 311 -8.17 -11.39 26.33
CA ARG A 311 -7.98 -10.76 25.03
C ARG A 311 -8.67 -9.40 24.97
N ARG A 312 -8.33 -8.61 23.95
CA ARG A 312 -9.11 -7.40 23.68
C ARG A 312 -10.56 -7.77 23.33
N GLU A 313 -11.50 -6.94 23.72
CA GLU A 313 -12.94 -7.18 23.57
C GLU A 313 -13.36 -7.53 22.14
N ARG A 314 -12.71 -6.93 21.14
CA ARG A 314 -13.03 -7.07 19.70
C ARG A 314 -11.99 -7.90 18.95
N GLU A 315 -11.27 -8.78 19.65
CA GLU A 315 -10.21 -9.61 19.09
C GLU A 315 -10.62 -11.08 19.00
N TYR A 316 -10.45 -11.65 17.82
CA TYR A 316 -10.78 -13.03 17.46
C TYR A 316 -9.53 -13.76 16.98
N TRP A 317 -9.42 -15.03 17.32
CA TRP A 317 -8.28 -15.85 16.95
C TRP A 317 -8.71 -17.02 16.07
N GLU A 318 -7.79 -17.51 15.21
CA GLU A 318 -8.03 -18.61 14.27
C GLU A 318 -8.65 -19.85 14.92
N LYS A 319 -8.43 -20.07 16.20
CA LYS A 319 -8.93 -21.23 16.96
C LYS A 319 -10.33 -21.04 17.59
N ASP A 320 -10.90 -19.85 17.52
CA ASP A 320 -12.23 -19.56 18.06
C ASP A 320 -13.32 -20.06 17.12
#